data_62bd6e59f7824cb07d2d307a27dbc295
#
_entry.id   62bd6e59f7824cb07d2d307a27dbc295
#
_cell.length_a   1.000
_cell.length_b   1.000
_cell.length_c   1.000
_cell.angle_alpha   90.00
_cell.angle_beta   90.00
_cell.angle_gamma   90.00
#
_symmetry.space_group_name_H-M   'P 1'
#
loop_
_entity.id
_entity.type
_entity.pdbx_description
1 polymer ?
#
loop_
_entity_poly.entity_id
_entity_poly.type
_entity_poly.pdbx_seq_one_letter_code
_entity_poly.pdbx_strand_id
1 'polypeptide(L)'
;SYAQAGREGLRQQRSQSAGAAILGPGEASTYYLRTDPPAAEGEKEESFFANIDMSLGSYPALEAPLAEALRTFDAQHPEKTAPLLAPALETVRRLRQGRDGRDLSIKEAQIGEALRLALGVEVEALVQSANAPTGPMAAFQPSSTFQVAVPGQAFEVRVNYTPRLSREARLRDVALDAPAGWRVDALGEGKFRVTVPANAAANAAFWSRDSVRRPLYRYASDAVFGQPLPDAPLHARV
;
A
#
# COMPACT_ATOMS: atom_id res chain seq x y z
N SER A 1 2.28 -22.26 -4.76
CA SER A 1 3.01 -22.54 -3.50
C SER A 1 4.22 -21.63 -3.40
N TYR A 2 4.78 -21.46 -2.18
CA TYR A 2 6.00 -20.68 -1.94
C TYR A 2 7.18 -21.18 -2.79
N ALA A 3 7.31 -22.49 -2.97
CA ALA A 3 8.31 -23.09 -3.83
C ALA A 3 8.14 -22.77 -5.33
N GLN A 4 6.90 -22.50 -5.78
CA GLN A 4 6.67 -22.04 -7.15
C GLN A 4 7.09 -20.57 -7.33
N ALA A 5 6.81 -19.72 -6.35
CA ALA A 5 7.24 -18.33 -6.36
C ALA A 5 8.76 -18.22 -6.31
N GLY A 6 9.44 -19.05 -5.48
CA GLY A 6 10.89 -19.12 -5.42
C GLY A 6 11.52 -19.57 -6.74
N ARG A 7 10.94 -20.56 -7.42
CA ARG A 7 11.40 -21.02 -8.74
C ARG A 7 11.24 -19.94 -9.81
N GLU A 8 10.13 -19.22 -9.81
CA GLU A 8 9.92 -18.13 -10.75
C GLU A 8 10.90 -16.98 -10.51
N GLY A 9 11.16 -16.63 -9.24
CA GLY A 9 12.19 -15.66 -8.87
C GLY A 9 13.58 -16.05 -9.38
N LEU A 10 13.98 -17.32 -9.21
CA LEU A 10 15.25 -17.84 -9.72
C LEU A 10 15.33 -17.84 -11.25
N ARG A 11 14.23 -18.06 -11.95
CA ARG A 11 14.18 -17.95 -13.42
C ARG A 11 14.46 -16.52 -13.91
N GLN A 12 14.03 -15.51 -13.16
CA GLN A 12 14.28 -14.11 -13.51
C GLN A 12 15.74 -13.71 -13.27
N GLN A 13 16.46 -14.42 -12.40
CA GLN A 13 17.85 -14.15 -12.04
C GLN A 13 18.86 -15.06 -12.77
N ARG A 14 18.66 -15.29 -14.06
CA ARG A 14 19.46 -16.22 -14.86
C ARG A 14 20.96 -15.96 -14.84
N SER A 15 21.37 -14.71 -14.70
CA SER A 15 22.80 -14.35 -14.65
C SER A 15 23.47 -14.70 -13.32
N GLN A 16 22.71 -14.95 -12.27
CA GLN A 16 23.22 -15.26 -10.93
C GLN A 16 23.01 -16.71 -10.54
N SER A 17 22.07 -17.39 -11.16
CA SER A 17 21.79 -18.80 -10.92
C SER A 17 22.56 -19.65 -11.93
N ALA A 18 23.85 -19.86 -11.72
CA ALA A 18 24.67 -20.76 -12.53
C ALA A 18 24.07 -22.18 -12.54
N GLY A 19 23.16 -22.44 -13.49
CA GLY A 19 22.55 -23.77 -13.68
C GLY A 19 21.65 -24.19 -12.53
N ALA A 20 21.04 -23.24 -11.86
CA ALA A 20 20.07 -23.35 -10.78
C ALA A 20 19.83 -24.77 -10.30
N ALA A 21 20.17 -25.06 -9.06
CA ALA A 21 19.62 -26.22 -8.38
C ALA A 21 18.10 -26.15 -8.54
N ILE A 22 17.57 -26.98 -9.41
CA ILE A 22 16.13 -27.12 -9.58
C ILE A 22 15.68 -27.72 -8.25
N LEU A 23 15.13 -26.93 -7.39
CA LEU A 23 14.42 -27.39 -6.22
C LEU A 23 13.36 -28.35 -6.75
N GLY A 24 13.55 -29.65 -6.49
CA GLY A 24 12.64 -30.69 -6.92
C GLY A 24 11.21 -30.38 -6.48
N PRO A 25 10.19 -30.94 -7.12
CA PRO A 25 8.85 -30.90 -6.59
C PRO A 25 8.85 -31.66 -5.25
N GLY A 26 8.55 -30.97 -4.17
CA GLY A 26 8.51 -31.57 -2.83
C GLY A 26 8.21 -30.54 -1.76
N GLU A 27 7.77 -30.97 -0.62
CA GLU A 27 7.67 -30.15 0.59
C GLU A 27 9.08 -29.89 1.11
N ALA A 28 9.44 -28.63 1.23
CA ALA A 28 10.66 -28.21 1.90
C ALA A 28 10.28 -27.69 3.29
N SER A 29 10.81 -28.32 4.32
CA SER A 29 10.70 -27.83 5.68
C SER A 29 11.87 -26.90 5.99
N THR A 30 11.57 -25.70 6.43
CA THR A 30 12.56 -24.73 6.88
C THR A 30 12.38 -24.55 8.38
N TYR A 31 13.47 -24.70 9.13
CA TYR A 31 13.48 -24.52 10.56
C TYR A 31 14.04 -23.13 10.88
N TYR A 32 13.37 -22.45 11.81
CA TYR A 32 13.77 -21.13 12.29
C TYR A 32 14.03 -21.20 13.79
N LEU A 33 14.99 -20.42 14.25
CA LEU A 33 15.31 -20.28 15.66
C LEU A 33 15.11 -18.81 16.05
N ARG A 34 14.27 -18.55 17.04
CA ARG A 34 14.15 -17.22 17.60
C ARG A 34 15.40 -16.91 18.44
N THR A 35 16.08 -15.83 18.10
CA THR A 35 17.31 -15.41 18.77
C THR A 35 17.13 -14.18 19.67
N ASP A 36 16.04 -13.42 19.52
CA ASP A 36 15.79 -12.22 20.30
C ASP A 36 14.27 -12.01 20.58
N PRO A 37 13.83 -12.14 21.81
CA PRO A 37 14.48 -12.87 22.91
C PRO A 37 14.63 -14.36 22.55
N PRO A 38 15.66 -15.05 23.02
CA PRO A 38 15.82 -16.46 22.74
C PRO A 38 14.67 -17.27 23.32
N ALA A 39 14.27 -18.35 22.63
CA ALA A 39 13.30 -19.28 23.17
C ALA A 39 13.83 -19.92 24.46
N ALA A 40 12.96 -20.19 25.43
CA ALA A 40 13.36 -20.93 26.62
C ALA A 40 13.90 -22.31 26.26
N GLU A 41 14.90 -22.79 27.00
CA GLU A 41 15.50 -24.11 26.73
C GLU A 41 14.44 -25.21 26.80
N GLY A 42 14.30 -25.96 25.69
CA GLY A 42 13.30 -27.04 25.57
C GLY A 42 11.91 -26.57 25.11
N GLU A 43 11.68 -25.29 24.95
CA GLU A 43 10.42 -24.77 24.41
C GLU A 43 10.39 -24.91 22.88
N LYS A 44 9.38 -25.62 22.37
CA LYS A 44 9.12 -25.69 20.92
C LYS A 44 8.05 -24.67 20.58
N GLU A 45 8.44 -23.70 19.76
CA GLU A 45 7.48 -22.80 19.16
C GLU A 45 7.00 -23.41 17.82
N GLU A 46 5.71 -23.70 17.75
CA GLU A 46 5.10 -24.31 16.55
C GLU A 46 4.67 -23.26 15.50
N SER A 47 4.80 -21.99 15.84
CA SER A 47 4.39 -20.87 14.99
C SER A 47 5.30 -19.66 15.21
N PHE A 48 5.51 -18.87 14.16
CA PHE A 48 6.13 -17.54 14.26
C PHE A 48 5.35 -16.57 15.17
N PHE A 49 4.11 -16.88 15.46
CA PHE A 49 3.22 -16.08 16.29
C PHE A 49 3.10 -16.63 17.72
N ALA A 50 3.90 -17.66 18.06
CA ALA A 50 3.93 -18.18 19.43
C ALA A 50 4.25 -17.05 20.42
N ASN A 51 3.49 -16.96 21.51
CA ASN A 51 3.57 -15.90 22.51
C ASN A 51 3.29 -14.46 22.02
N ILE A 52 2.81 -14.30 20.80
CA ILE A 52 2.27 -13.04 20.32
C ILE A 52 0.75 -13.12 20.38
N ASP A 53 0.12 -12.21 21.12
CA ASP A 53 -1.34 -12.11 21.12
C ASP A 53 -1.82 -11.59 19.76
N MET A 54 -2.20 -12.52 18.90
CA MET A 54 -2.78 -12.23 17.57
C MET A 54 -4.30 -12.07 17.65
N SER A 55 -4.89 -12.31 18.83
CA SER A 55 -6.33 -12.19 19.01
C SER A 55 -6.76 -10.72 19.01
N LEU A 56 -7.99 -10.50 18.58
CA LEU A 56 -8.67 -9.23 18.77
C LEU A 56 -9.44 -9.21 20.11
N GLY A 57 -9.05 -10.05 21.07
CA GLY A 57 -9.73 -10.21 22.35
C GLY A 57 -9.89 -8.90 23.13
N SER A 58 -8.94 -7.97 22.97
CA SER A 58 -9.07 -6.60 23.51
C SER A 58 -10.12 -5.75 22.77
N TYR A 59 -10.60 -6.22 21.61
CA TYR A 59 -11.54 -5.50 20.75
C TYR A 59 -12.66 -6.42 20.22
N PRO A 60 -13.51 -6.99 21.09
CA PRO A 60 -14.52 -7.97 20.68
C PRO A 60 -15.51 -7.41 19.63
N ALA A 61 -15.72 -6.10 19.62
CA ALA A 61 -16.54 -5.43 18.61
C ALA A 61 -15.94 -5.49 17.19
N LEU A 62 -14.65 -5.78 17.05
CA LEU A 62 -13.98 -6.01 15.77
C LEU A 62 -13.84 -7.49 15.44
N GLU A 63 -13.61 -8.32 16.46
CA GLU A 63 -13.37 -9.75 16.27
C GLU A 63 -14.54 -10.46 15.62
N ALA A 64 -15.75 -10.29 16.13
CA ALA A 64 -16.93 -10.99 15.64
C ALA A 64 -17.24 -10.71 14.16
N PRO A 65 -17.33 -9.44 13.68
CA PRO A 65 -17.61 -9.18 12.27
C PRO A 65 -16.47 -9.60 11.35
N LEU A 66 -15.20 -9.54 11.78
CA LEU A 66 -14.07 -9.98 10.97
C LEU A 66 -13.99 -11.51 10.87
N ALA A 67 -14.26 -12.23 11.96
CA ALA A 67 -14.37 -13.69 11.95
C ALA A 67 -15.51 -14.16 11.03
N GLU A 68 -16.64 -13.49 11.08
CA GLU A 68 -17.79 -13.79 10.21
C GLU A 68 -17.47 -13.48 8.73
N ALA A 69 -16.82 -12.36 8.46
CA ALA A 69 -16.38 -12.01 7.10
C ALA A 69 -15.44 -13.08 6.52
N LEU A 70 -14.50 -13.57 7.33
CA LEU A 70 -13.58 -14.64 6.92
C LEU A 70 -14.32 -15.96 6.68
N ARG A 71 -15.25 -16.32 7.57
CA ARG A 71 -16.01 -17.57 7.48
C ARG A 71 -16.93 -17.61 6.26
N THR A 72 -17.51 -16.47 5.87
CA THR A 72 -18.47 -16.35 4.78
C THR A 72 -17.86 -15.86 3.48
N PHE A 73 -16.55 -15.68 3.43
CA PHE A 73 -15.84 -15.20 2.25
C PHE A 73 -16.07 -16.11 1.04
N ASP A 74 -16.50 -15.48 -0.06
CA ASP A 74 -16.67 -16.11 -1.37
C ASP A 74 -15.81 -15.38 -2.39
N ALA A 75 -14.80 -16.05 -2.91
CA ALA A 75 -13.87 -15.45 -3.88
C ALA A 75 -14.53 -15.08 -5.22
N GLN A 76 -15.68 -15.67 -5.56
CA GLN A 76 -16.45 -15.31 -6.75
C GLN A 76 -17.36 -14.10 -6.51
N HIS A 77 -17.70 -13.83 -5.26
CA HIS A 77 -18.59 -12.75 -4.81
C HIS A 77 -17.99 -12.02 -3.61
N PRO A 78 -16.80 -11.42 -3.73
CA PRO A 78 -16.12 -10.77 -2.59
C PRO A 78 -16.93 -9.58 -2.05
N GLU A 79 -17.76 -8.94 -2.88
CA GLU A 79 -18.63 -7.81 -2.50
C GLU A 79 -19.61 -8.16 -1.37
N LYS A 80 -19.95 -9.45 -1.20
CA LYS A 80 -20.81 -9.92 -0.12
C LYS A 80 -20.21 -9.74 1.27
N THR A 81 -18.91 -9.55 1.38
CA THR A 81 -18.25 -9.25 2.66
C THR A 81 -18.31 -7.77 3.07
N ALA A 82 -18.60 -6.88 2.14
CA ALA A 82 -18.64 -5.43 2.40
C ALA A 82 -19.59 -5.03 3.54
N PRO A 83 -20.80 -5.61 3.70
CA PRO A 83 -21.69 -5.30 4.83
C PRO A 83 -21.13 -5.63 6.21
N LEU A 84 -20.13 -6.52 6.30
CA LEU A 84 -19.43 -6.86 7.53
C LEU A 84 -18.20 -5.97 7.73
N LEU A 85 -17.47 -5.67 6.66
CA LEU A 85 -16.24 -4.88 6.71
C LEU A 85 -16.50 -3.37 6.92
N ALA A 86 -17.56 -2.82 6.35
CA ALA A 86 -17.84 -1.39 6.47
C ALA A 86 -18.13 -0.96 7.93
N PRO A 87 -19.02 -1.63 8.70
CA PRO A 87 -19.21 -1.33 10.11
C PRO A 87 -17.96 -1.61 10.96
N ALA A 88 -17.14 -2.61 10.60
CA ALA A 88 -15.88 -2.88 11.28
C ALA A 88 -14.89 -1.72 11.08
N LEU A 89 -14.84 -1.13 9.87
CA LEU A 89 -14.02 0.04 9.58
C LEU A 89 -14.46 1.26 10.41
N GLU A 90 -15.75 1.51 10.51
CA GLU A 90 -16.27 2.59 11.37
C GLU A 90 -15.94 2.35 12.85
N THR A 91 -16.03 1.10 13.30
CA THR A 91 -15.72 0.73 14.68
C THR A 91 -14.25 0.94 15.01
N VAL A 92 -13.31 0.52 14.15
CA VAL A 92 -11.89 0.75 14.39
C VAL A 92 -11.54 2.25 14.37
N ARG A 93 -12.14 3.04 13.49
CA ARG A 93 -11.99 4.50 13.48
C ARG A 93 -12.45 5.15 14.77
N ARG A 94 -13.59 4.72 15.30
CA ARG A 94 -14.11 5.19 16.59
C ARG A 94 -13.20 4.80 17.75
N LEU A 95 -12.68 3.57 17.77
CA LEU A 95 -11.76 3.09 18.81
C LEU A 95 -10.43 3.83 18.80
N ARG A 96 -9.99 4.32 17.64
CA ARG A 96 -8.77 5.13 17.49
C ARG A 96 -8.93 6.54 18.04
N GLN A 97 -10.14 7.10 18.09
CA GLN A 97 -10.34 8.44 18.63
C GLN A 97 -9.86 8.50 20.08
N GLY A 98 -8.80 9.27 20.32
CA GLY A 98 -8.20 9.44 21.65
C GLY A 98 -7.25 8.32 22.10
N ARG A 99 -6.88 7.41 21.21
CA ARG A 99 -5.87 6.35 21.46
C ARG A 99 -4.81 6.36 20.37
N ASP A 100 -3.59 6.56 20.78
CA ASP A 100 -2.42 6.48 19.88
C ASP A 100 -1.94 5.01 19.83
N GLY A 101 -2.77 4.15 19.23
CA GLY A 101 -2.49 2.71 19.14
C GLY A 101 -2.03 2.33 17.74
N ARG A 102 -0.75 1.96 17.58
CA ARG A 102 -0.19 1.43 16.33
C ARG A 102 -1.05 0.27 15.79
N ASP A 103 -1.51 -0.62 16.65
CA ASP A 103 -2.28 -1.80 16.27
C ASP A 103 -3.62 -1.44 15.64
N LEU A 104 -4.34 -0.47 16.20
CA LEU A 104 -5.60 0.00 15.62
C LEU A 104 -5.40 0.72 14.27
N SER A 105 -4.28 1.42 14.08
CA SER A 105 -3.98 2.04 12.79
C SER A 105 -3.69 1.02 11.70
N ILE A 106 -2.97 -0.05 12.07
CA ILE A 106 -2.72 -1.18 11.16
C ILE A 106 -4.04 -1.88 10.81
N LYS A 107 -4.91 -2.12 11.79
CA LYS A 107 -6.22 -2.75 11.57
C LYS A 107 -7.12 -1.88 10.71
N GLU A 108 -7.14 -0.57 10.89
CA GLU A 108 -7.90 0.34 10.02
C GLU A 108 -7.44 0.24 8.58
N ALA A 109 -6.13 0.27 8.33
CA ALA A 109 -5.57 0.14 7.00
C ALA A 109 -5.91 -1.23 6.37
N GLN A 110 -5.80 -2.32 7.14
CA GLN A 110 -6.13 -3.67 6.67
C GLN A 110 -7.62 -3.82 6.32
N ILE A 111 -8.53 -3.34 7.18
CA ILE A 111 -9.97 -3.42 6.94
C ILE A 111 -10.37 -2.52 5.76
N GLY A 112 -9.78 -1.32 5.67
CA GLY A 112 -10.01 -0.40 4.55
C GLY A 112 -9.60 -1.02 3.22
N GLU A 113 -8.42 -1.65 3.18
CA GLU A 113 -7.93 -2.34 1.98
C GLU A 113 -8.79 -3.56 1.62
N ALA A 114 -9.18 -4.37 2.62
CA ALA A 114 -10.08 -5.50 2.41
C ALA A 114 -11.44 -5.04 1.83
N LEU A 115 -11.99 -3.96 2.36
CA LEU A 115 -13.24 -3.37 1.85
C LEU A 115 -13.09 -2.84 0.43
N ARG A 116 -11.97 -2.14 0.14
CA ARG A 116 -11.64 -1.64 -1.20
C ARG A 116 -11.59 -2.79 -2.22
N LEU A 117 -10.89 -3.88 -1.86
CA LEU A 117 -10.77 -5.07 -2.71
C LEU A 117 -12.11 -5.78 -2.88
N ALA A 118 -12.89 -5.94 -1.80
CA ALA A 118 -14.22 -6.57 -1.85
C ALA A 118 -15.20 -5.82 -2.78
N LEU A 119 -15.15 -4.49 -2.77
CA LEU A 119 -15.99 -3.66 -3.64
C LEU A 119 -15.40 -3.50 -5.06
N GLY A 120 -14.18 -3.97 -5.29
CA GLY A 120 -13.46 -3.77 -6.55
C GLY A 120 -13.22 -2.29 -6.86
N VAL A 121 -13.01 -1.47 -5.81
CA VAL A 121 -12.75 -0.05 -5.98
C VAL A 121 -11.32 0.17 -6.40
N GLU A 122 -11.17 0.85 -7.53
CA GLU A 122 -9.88 1.29 -8.05
C GLU A 122 -9.84 2.82 -8.06
N VAL A 123 -8.76 3.36 -7.51
CA VAL A 123 -8.50 4.80 -7.48
C VAL A 123 -7.14 5.05 -8.12
N GLU A 124 -7.11 5.92 -9.10
CA GLU A 124 -5.89 6.31 -9.80
C GLU A 124 -5.76 7.82 -9.79
N ALA A 125 -4.59 8.33 -9.43
CA ALA A 125 -4.24 9.73 -9.57
C ALA A 125 -3.20 9.89 -10.68
N LEU A 126 -3.62 10.44 -11.81
CA LEU A 126 -2.80 10.52 -13.02
C LEU A 126 -2.47 11.97 -13.35
N VAL A 127 -1.17 12.23 -13.52
CA VAL A 127 -0.72 13.52 -14.06
C VAL A 127 -1.18 13.65 -15.50
N GLN A 128 -1.85 14.76 -15.82
CA GLN A 128 -2.33 15.05 -17.16
C GLN A 128 -1.21 15.64 -18.02
N SER A 129 -1.15 15.21 -19.27
CA SER A 129 -0.24 15.82 -20.23
C SER A 129 -0.70 17.24 -20.57
N ALA A 130 0.21 18.21 -20.49
CA ALA A 130 -0.07 19.58 -20.90
C ALA A 130 -0.43 19.70 -22.39
N ASN A 131 0.04 18.75 -23.21
CA ASN A 131 -0.15 18.70 -24.66
C ASN A 131 -0.90 17.40 -25.04
N ALA A 132 -1.96 17.06 -24.31
CA ALA A 132 -2.77 15.89 -24.67
C ALA A 132 -3.30 16.03 -26.09
N PRO A 133 -3.07 15.05 -26.98
CA PRO A 133 -3.60 15.10 -28.33
C PRO A 133 -5.14 15.23 -28.30
N THR A 134 -5.68 16.03 -29.20
CA THR A 134 -7.11 16.23 -29.36
C THR A 134 -7.58 15.72 -30.72
N GLY A 135 -8.86 15.35 -30.83
CA GLY A 135 -9.46 14.90 -32.08
C GLY A 135 -9.54 13.38 -32.23
N PRO A 136 -10.07 12.89 -33.38
CA PRO A 136 -10.37 11.47 -33.58
C PRO A 136 -9.15 10.53 -33.51
N MET A 137 -7.95 11.05 -33.77
CA MET A 137 -6.70 10.27 -33.72
C MET A 137 -5.96 10.39 -32.41
N ALA A 138 -6.51 11.06 -31.39
CA ALA A 138 -5.85 11.27 -30.10
C ALA A 138 -5.43 9.97 -29.41
N ALA A 139 -6.24 8.91 -29.57
CA ALA A 139 -5.94 7.60 -28.95
C ALA A 139 -4.68 6.92 -29.53
N PHE A 140 -4.25 7.31 -30.73
CA PHE A 140 -3.09 6.73 -31.42
C PHE A 140 -1.83 7.58 -31.31
N GLN A 141 -1.93 8.75 -30.68
CA GLN A 141 -0.78 9.64 -30.51
C GLN A 141 -0.22 9.47 -29.09
N PRO A 142 1.11 9.31 -28.95
CA PRO A 142 1.70 9.22 -27.63
C PRO A 142 1.50 10.54 -26.89
N SER A 143 0.85 10.48 -25.73
CA SER A 143 0.81 11.59 -24.80
C SER A 143 2.13 11.62 -24.01
N SER A 144 2.86 12.73 -24.06
CA SER A 144 4.04 12.90 -23.21
C SER A 144 3.61 13.37 -21.83
N THR A 145 3.92 12.59 -20.80
CA THR A 145 3.87 13.03 -19.41
C THR A 145 5.29 13.27 -18.90
N PHE A 146 5.43 14.08 -17.87
CA PHE A 146 6.72 14.23 -17.21
C PHE A 146 6.79 13.31 -15.99
N GLN A 147 8.00 12.87 -15.65
CA GLN A 147 8.28 12.05 -14.46
C GLN A 147 8.87 12.88 -13.32
N VAL A 148 9.34 14.08 -13.62
CA VAL A 148 9.99 14.98 -12.66
C VAL A 148 9.30 16.33 -12.71
N ALA A 149 8.73 16.75 -11.60
CA ALA A 149 8.23 18.11 -11.43
C ALA A 149 9.37 19.03 -10.99
N VAL A 150 9.42 20.24 -11.55
CA VAL A 150 10.45 21.23 -11.20
C VAL A 150 9.85 22.38 -10.38
N PRO A 151 10.65 23.06 -9.54
CA PRO A 151 10.20 24.23 -8.79
C PRO A 151 9.58 25.29 -9.73
N GLY A 152 8.44 25.83 -9.32
CA GLY A 152 7.65 26.78 -10.09
C GLY A 152 6.71 26.16 -11.13
N GLN A 153 6.78 24.86 -11.37
CA GLN A 153 5.91 24.19 -12.34
C GLN A 153 4.47 24.08 -11.81
N ALA A 154 3.51 24.27 -12.70
CA ALA A 154 2.11 23.93 -12.48
C ALA A 154 1.70 22.80 -13.43
N PHE A 155 0.92 21.84 -12.92
CA PHE A 155 0.41 20.72 -13.70
C PHE A 155 -0.96 20.28 -13.20
N GLU A 156 -1.66 19.49 -13.99
CA GLU A 156 -2.97 18.96 -13.62
C GLU A 156 -2.86 17.48 -13.26
N VAL A 157 -3.63 17.11 -12.24
CA VAL A 157 -3.82 15.71 -11.80
C VAL A 157 -5.28 15.39 -11.91
N ARG A 158 -5.59 14.23 -12.48
CA ARG A 158 -6.95 13.69 -12.51
C ARG A 158 -7.01 12.46 -11.63
N VAL A 159 -7.96 12.46 -10.71
CA VAL A 159 -8.30 11.30 -9.89
C VAL A 159 -9.47 10.58 -10.55
N ASN A 160 -9.24 9.36 -10.95
CA ASN A 160 -10.24 8.46 -11.50
C ASN A 160 -10.71 7.49 -10.41
N TYR A 161 -12.00 7.28 -10.33
CA TYR A 161 -12.63 6.33 -9.43
C TYR A 161 -13.44 5.34 -10.25
N THR A 162 -13.16 4.05 -10.09
CA THR A 162 -13.83 2.98 -10.82
C THR A 162 -14.31 1.89 -9.86
N PRO A 163 -15.61 1.82 -9.54
CA PRO A 163 -16.19 0.71 -8.80
C PRO A 163 -16.46 -0.46 -9.76
N ARG A 164 -15.73 -1.57 -9.64
CA ARG A 164 -15.85 -2.70 -10.57
C ARG A 164 -16.89 -3.73 -10.14
N LEU A 165 -17.02 -3.99 -8.84
CA LEU A 165 -17.84 -5.10 -8.32
C LEU A 165 -19.11 -4.63 -7.62
N SER A 166 -19.21 -3.39 -7.17
CA SER A 166 -20.39 -2.89 -6.50
C SER A 166 -20.84 -1.55 -7.06
N ARG A 167 -22.12 -1.50 -7.51
CA ARG A 167 -22.77 -0.25 -7.91
C ARG A 167 -23.22 0.61 -6.72
N GLU A 168 -23.17 0.06 -5.53
CA GLU A 168 -23.54 0.76 -4.29
C GLU A 168 -22.41 1.63 -3.76
N ALA A 169 -21.15 1.30 -4.11
CA ALA A 169 -20.00 2.11 -3.77
C ALA A 169 -20.02 3.41 -4.58
N ARG A 170 -20.29 4.53 -3.90
CA ARG A 170 -20.38 5.86 -4.52
C ARG A 170 -19.28 6.75 -4.01
N LEU A 171 -18.61 7.41 -4.93
CA LEU A 171 -17.66 8.46 -4.62
C LEU A 171 -18.41 9.61 -3.92
N ARG A 172 -18.02 9.94 -2.69
CA ARG A 172 -18.62 11.04 -1.93
C ARG A 172 -17.81 12.31 -2.07
N ASP A 173 -16.50 12.19 -1.95
CA ASP A 173 -15.59 13.32 -1.98
C ASP A 173 -14.23 12.88 -2.53
N VAL A 174 -13.51 13.80 -3.13
CA VAL A 174 -12.16 13.58 -3.64
C VAL A 174 -11.26 14.70 -3.17
N ALA A 175 -10.18 14.35 -2.53
CA ALA A 175 -9.14 15.28 -2.14
C ALA A 175 -7.78 14.82 -2.67
N LEU A 176 -6.90 15.76 -2.95
CA LEU A 176 -5.52 15.51 -3.31
C LEU A 176 -4.62 16.14 -2.25
N ASP A 177 -3.90 15.31 -1.50
CA ASP A 177 -2.90 15.75 -0.54
C ASP A 177 -1.56 15.94 -1.24
N ALA A 178 -0.87 17.02 -0.90
CA ALA A 178 0.42 17.38 -1.46
C ALA A 178 1.40 17.77 -0.34
N PRO A 179 2.72 17.80 -0.61
CA PRO A 179 3.71 18.27 0.35
C PRO A 179 3.41 19.68 0.86
N ALA A 180 3.87 19.98 2.07
CA ALA A 180 3.71 21.29 2.67
C ALA A 180 4.26 22.41 1.74
N GLY A 181 3.48 23.46 1.58
CA GLY A 181 3.82 24.60 0.72
C GLY A 181 3.45 24.43 -0.76
N TRP A 182 3.06 23.23 -1.19
CA TRP A 182 2.50 23.06 -2.54
C TRP A 182 1.04 23.53 -2.53
N ARG A 183 0.65 24.18 -3.62
CA ARG A 183 -0.74 24.64 -3.79
C ARG A 183 -1.52 23.62 -4.61
N VAL A 184 -2.70 23.27 -4.12
CA VAL A 184 -3.65 22.37 -4.79
C VAL A 184 -4.97 23.12 -4.95
N ASP A 185 -5.37 23.36 -6.19
CA ASP A 185 -6.63 24.00 -6.54
C ASP A 185 -7.54 22.95 -7.16
N ALA A 186 -8.72 22.71 -6.60
CA ALA A 186 -9.73 21.83 -7.18
C ALA A 186 -10.39 22.50 -8.40
N LEU A 187 -10.40 21.76 -9.53
CA LEU A 187 -11.01 22.21 -10.79
C LEU A 187 -12.38 21.57 -11.05
N GLY A 188 -12.84 20.71 -10.14
CA GLY A 188 -14.06 19.93 -10.30
C GLY A 188 -13.83 18.58 -11.01
N GLU A 189 -14.80 17.68 -10.89
CA GLU A 189 -14.79 16.36 -11.55
C GLU A 189 -13.53 15.51 -11.27
N GLY A 190 -12.98 15.59 -10.06
CA GLY A 190 -11.75 14.89 -9.69
C GLY A 190 -10.48 15.44 -10.32
N LYS A 191 -10.53 16.65 -10.90
CA LYS A 191 -9.37 17.36 -11.45
C LYS A 191 -8.81 18.36 -10.46
N PHE A 192 -7.50 18.42 -10.39
CA PHE A 192 -6.74 19.32 -9.51
C PHE A 192 -5.62 19.97 -10.29
N ARG A 193 -5.38 21.26 -10.03
CA ARG A 193 -4.15 21.93 -10.44
C ARG A 193 -3.20 21.98 -9.28
N VAL A 194 -2.03 21.41 -9.46
CA VAL A 194 -0.94 21.39 -8.48
C VAL A 194 0.12 22.38 -8.92
N THR A 195 0.55 23.25 -8.01
CA THR A 195 1.64 24.20 -8.23
C THR A 195 2.76 23.91 -7.25
N VAL A 196 3.93 23.62 -7.79
CA VAL A 196 5.16 23.42 -7.02
C VAL A 196 5.73 24.79 -6.66
N PRO A 197 6.04 25.09 -5.39
CA PRO A 197 6.63 26.37 -5.04
C PRO A 197 8.00 26.57 -5.70
N ALA A 198 8.33 27.81 -6.03
CA ALA A 198 9.60 28.15 -6.69
C ALA A 198 10.84 27.78 -5.85
N ASN A 199 10.67 27.72 -4.54
CA ASN A 199 11.70 27.34 -3.58
C ASN A 199 11.59 25.89 -3.09
N ALA A 200 10.84 25.04 -3.79
CA ALA A 200 10.71 23.63 -3.42
C ALA A 200 12.09 22.96 -3.41
N ALA A 201 12.37 22.23 -2.34
CA ALA A 201 13.58 21.43 -2.27
C ALA A 201 13.50 20.24 -3.24
N ALA A 202 14.62 19.86 -3.82
CA ALA A 202 14.71 18.62 -4.60
C ALA A 202 14.44 17.40 -3.68
N ASN A 203 13.81 16.38 -4.26
CA ASN A 203 13.67 15.11 -3.59
C ASN A 203 15.06 14.54 -3.28
N ALA A 204 15.25 14.15 -2.02
CA ALA A 204 16.44 13.44 -1.58
C ALA A 204 16.09 11.97 -1.31
N ALA A 205 17.10 11.11 -1.36
CA ALA A 205 16.94 9.76 -0.86
C ALA A 205 16.51 9.81 0.62
N PHE A 206 15.58 8.96 1.01
CA PHE A 206 15.12 8.84 2.41
C PHE A 206 16.14 8.13 3.31
N TRP A 207 17.27 7.80 2.75
CA TRP A 207 18.42 7.22 3.43
C TRP A 207 19.70 8.00 3.09
N SER A 208 20.68 7.94 3.97
CA SER A 208 22.01 8.50 3.77
C SER A 208 23.06 7.47 4.19
N ARG A 209 24.28 7.70 3.76
CA ARG A 209 25.43 6.88 4.11
C ARG A 209 26.62 7.79 4.34
N ASP A 210 27.30 7.64 5.47
CA ASP A 210 28.45 8.47 5.85
C ASP A 210 29.61 8.37 4.83
N SER A 211 29.75 7.20 4.21
CA SER A 211 30.76 6.94 3.21
C SER A 211 30.34 5.76 2.33
N VAL A 212 30.73 5.77 1.07
CA VAL A 212 30.53 4.64 0.14
C VAL A 212 31.21 3.34 0.63
N ARG A 213 32.20 3.45 1.50
CA ARG A 213 32.91 2.31 2.08
C ARG A 213 32.20 1.71 3.31
N ARG A 214 31.21 2.41 3.89
CA ARG A 214 30.44 1.89 5.03
C ARG A 214 29.20 1.16 4.53
N PRO A 215 28.94 -0.08 4.98
CA PRO A 215 27.77 -0.84 4.56
C PRO A 215 26.46 -0.39 5.25
N LEU A 216 26.55 0.50 6.24
CA LEU A 216 25.41 0.94 7.03
C LEU A 216 24.76 2.18 6.44
N TYR A 217 23.44 2.14 6.36
CA TYR A 217 22.58 3.24 5.95
C TYR A 217 21.89 3.84 7.15
N ARG A 218 21.65 5.15 7.10
CA ARG A 218 20.81 5.87 8.06
C ARG A 218 19.56 6.30 7.34
N TYR A 219 18.42 6.05 7.94
CA TYR A 219 17.14 6.50 7.43
C TYR A 219 16.81 7.90 7.93
N ALA A 220 16.03 8.66 7.13
CA ALA A 220 15.59 10.00 7.49
C ALA A 220 14.68 10.00 8.74
N SER A 221 13.91 8.92 8.92
CA SER A 221 13.08 8.68 10.10
C SER A 221 12.81 7.19 10.26
N ASP A 222 12.38 6.78 11.46
CA ASP A 222 11.98 5.39 11.72
C ASP A 222 10.74 4.98 10.93
N ALA A 223 9.90 5.93 10.51
CA ALA A 223 8.71 5.68 9.74
C ALA A 223 8.99 5.07 8.35
N VAL A 224 10.16 5.35 7.77
CA VAL A 224 10.57 4.81 6.46
C VAL A 224 11.49 3.59 6.57
N PHE A 225 11.75 3.12 7.79
CA PHE A 225 12.58 1.94 8.00
C PHE A 225 11.92 0.70 7.38
N GLY A 226 12.68 -0.01 6.54
CA GLY A 226 12.19 -1.22 5.86
C GLY A 226 11.29 -0.96 4.63
N GLN A 227 11.01 0.28 4.30
CA GLN A 227 10.29 0.60 3.06
C GLN A 227 11.23 0.50 1.85
N PRO A 228 10.81 -0.13 0.73
CA PRO A 228 11.64 -0.23 -0.47
C PRO A 228 11.71 1.08 -1.25
N LEU A 229 10.67 1.92 -1.14
CA LEU A 229 10.53 3.20 -1.84
C LEU A 229 9.96 4.25 -0.88
N PRO A 230 10.27 5.54 -1.09
CA PRO A 230 9.63 6.61 -0.34
C PRO A 230 8.14 6.69 -0.74
N ASP A 231 7.34 7.22 0.17
CA ASP A 231 5.94 7.51 -0.13
C ASP A 231 5.84 8.49 -1.31
N ALA A 232 4.83 8.30 -2.13
CA ALA A 232 4.54 9.24 -3.21
C ALA A 232 4.28 10.64 -2.62
N PRO A 233 4.75 11.71 -3.28
CA PRO A 233 4.52 13.06 -2.76
C PRO A 233 3.07 13.52 -2.88
N LEU A 234 2.28 12.91 -3.75
CA LEU A 234 0.87 13.22 -3.94
C LEU A 234 0.02 12.00 -3.60
N HIS A 235 -1.01 12.19 -2.80
CA HIS A 235 -1.95 11.14 -2.40
C HIS A 235 -3.38 11.57 -2.68
N ALA A 236 -4.11 10.76 -3.44
CA ALA A 236 -5.55 10.95 -3.59
C ALA A 236 -6.29 10.25 -2.43
N ARG A 237 -7.22 10.98 -1.83
CA ARG A 237 -8.19 10.45 -0.87
C ARG A 237 -9.58 10.48 -1.47
N VAL A 238 -10.31 9.40 -1.32
CA VAL A 238 -11.67 9.22 -1.81
C VAL A 238 -12.57 8.66 -0.72
#